data_31d3a702707201937fa9f8ce6e7869b9
#
_entry.id   31d3a702707201937fa9f8ce6e7869b9
#
_cell.length_a   1.000
_cell.length_b   1.000
_cell.length_c   1.000
_cell.angle_alpha   90.00
_cell.angle_beta   90.00
_cell.angle_gamma   90.00
#
_symmetry.space_group_name_H-M   'P 1'
#
loop_
_entity.id
_entity.type
_entity.pdbx_description
1 polymer ?
#
loop_
_entity_poly.entity_id
_entity_poly.type
_entity_poly.pdbx_seq_one_letter_code
_entity_poly.pdbx_strand_id
1 'polypeptide(L)'
;KNFKPYLIINLAAQPGVRFSYIRPDIYLRYNLNGFLNLLEVMSELKLTKLIYASSSSVYGDAITFPTNEKSELRPLNLYGETKVINEKIAEIYQKYYNIHSFGLRFFTAYGSLGRPDMMIAKSIKKIKKKEIINLYNNGKHTRDFTHVLDIIEIIFILSKKINSFKGHELFNICSNNKIKLNYLIKSLEKLLKLKSITKN
;
A
#
# COMPACT_ATOMS: atom_id res chain seq x y z
N LYS A 1 27.63 14.87 -1.99
CA LYS A 1 27.69 14.42 -3.39
C LYS A 1 28.33 13.04 -3.58
N ASN A 2 28.95 12.44 -2.57
CA ASN A 2 29.56 11.10 -2.64
C ASN A 2 28.80 10.03 -1.81
N PHE A 3 27.55 10.26 -1.48
CA PHE A 3 26.76 9.29 -0.75
C PHE A 3 26.23 8.22 -1.72
N LYS A 4 26.71 7.00 -1.58
CA LYS A 4 26.18 5.82 -2.25
C LYS A 4 25.38 5.02 -1.25
N PRO A 5 24.04 5.07 -1.31
CA PRO A 5 23.21 4.30 -0.41
C PRO A 5 23.39 2.81 -0.69
N TYR A 6 23.40 2.03 0.37
CA TYR A 6 23.50 0.58 0.28
C TYR A 6 22.17 -0.07 -0.15
N LEU A 7 21.05 0.52 0.22
CA LEU A 7 19.70 0.10 -0.04
C LEU A 7 18.83 1.33 -0.29
N ILE A 8 17.98 1.25 -1.29
CA ILE A 8 16.90 2.22 -1.50
C ILE A 8 15.58 1.64 -0.95
N ILE A 9 14.87 2.40 -0.13
CA ILE A 9 13.50 2.08 0.29
C ILE A 9 12.58 3.15 -0.29
N ASN A 10 11.90 2.82 -1.38
CA ASN A 10 11.01 3.74 -2.07
C ASN A 10 9.55 3.54 -1.65
N LEU A 11 9.06 4.37 -0.74
CA LEU A 11 7.66 4.43 -0.34
C LEU A 11 6.91 5.60 -1.00
N ALA A 12 7.61 6.41 -1.79
CA ALA A 12 7.04 7.58 -2.44
C ALA A 12 6.15 7.20 -3.62
N ALA A 13 4.92 7.69 -3.59
CA ALA A 13 3.96 7.59 -4.69
C ALA A 13 2.78 8.53 -4.44
N GLN A 14 2.01 8.84 -5.49
CA GLN A 14 0.67 9.39 -5.30
C GLN A 14 -0.28 8.25 -4.92
N PRO A 15 -0.77 8.20 -3.68
CA PRO A 15 -1.72 7.18 -3.25
C PRO A 15 -3.17 7.61 -3.48
N GLY A 16 -4.10 6.66 -3.31
CA GLY A 16 -5.53 6.95 -3.26
C GLY A 16 -6.27 6.63 -4.55
N VAL A 17 -7.13 5.62 -4.50
CA VAL A 17 -7.94 5.15 -5.64
C VAL A 17 -8.84 6.25 -6.19
N ARG A 18 -9.58 6.97 -5.33
CA ARG A 18 -10.57 7.96 -5.78
C ARG A 18 -9.94 9.16 -6.50
N PHE A 19 -8.77 9.59 -6.07
CA PHE A 19 -8.08 10.72 -6.68
C PHE A 19 -7.54 10.38 -8.07
N SER A 20 -7.27 9.10 -8.36
CA SER A 20 -6.80 8.68 -9.69
C SER A 20 -7.84 8.87 -10.81
N TYR A 21 -9.13 8.93 -10.47
CA TYR A 21 -10.18 9.28 -11.43
C TYR A 21 -10.24 10.79 -11.74
N ILE A 22 -9.79 11.61 -10.80
CA ILE A 22 -9.84 13.09 -10.92
C ILE A 22 -8.58 13.62 -11.60
N ARG A 23 -7.42 13.10 -11.24
CA ARG A 23 -6.11 13.53 -11.75
C ARG A 23 -5.25 12.34 -12.17
N PRO A 24 -5.62 11.66 -13.26
CA PRO A 24 -4.86 10.50 -13.78
C PRO A 24 -3.42 10.87 -14.18
N ASP A 25 -3.21 12.08 -14.69
CA ASP A 25 -1.91 12.63 -15.08
C ASP A 25 -0.87 12.55 -13.96
N ILE A 26 -1.28 12.84 -12.72
CA ILE A 26 -0.43 12.80 -11.53
C ILE A 26 0.06 11.38 -11.26
N TYR A 27 -0.78 10.36 -11.46
CA TYR A 27 -0.41 8.96 -11.25
C TYR A 27 0.59 8.47 -12.28
N LEU A 28 0.42 8.83 -13.55
CA LEU A 28 1.39 8.51 -14.59
C LEU A 28 2.73 9.19 -14.29
N ARG A 29 2.71 10.48 -13.95
CA ARG A 29 3.91 11.26 -13.71
C ARG A 29 4.69 10.78 -12.48
N TYR A 30 4.02 10.58 -11.34
CA TYR A 30 4.73 10.27 -10.09
C TYR A 30 4.91 8.77 -9.86
N ASN A 31 3.90 7.95 -10.18
CA ASN A 31 4.00 6.52 -9.89
C ASN A 31 4.76 5.76 -10.97
N LEU A 32 4.62 6.13 -12.24
CA LEU A 32 5.35 5.47 -13.34
C LEU A 32 6.67 6.16 -13.64
N ASN A 33 6.63 7.41 -14.12
CA ASN A 33 7.86 8.09 -14.51
C ASN A 33 8.80 8.30 -13.32
N GLY A 34 8.26 8.67 -12.13
CA GLY A 34 9.07 8.82 -10.92
C GLY A 34 9.74 7.51 -10.48
N PHE A 35 9.05 6.37 -10.61
CA PHE A 35 9.61 5.07 -10.30
C PHE A 35 10.65 4.62 -11.34
N LEU A 36 10.38 4.85 -12.61
CA LEU A 36 11.33 4.56 -13.69
C LEU A 36 12.62 5.37 -13.53
N ASN A 37 12.51 6.69 -13.33
CA ASN A 37 13.67 7.56 -13.09
C ASN A 37 14.51 7.09 -11.91
N LEU A 38 13.88 6.61 -10.84
CA LEU A 38 14.61 6.03 -9.71
C LEU A 38 15.43 4.81 -10.14
N LEU A 39 14.86 3.91 -10.90
CA LEU A 39 15.53 2.69 -11.36
C LEU A 39 16.65 3.00 -12.36
N GLU A 40 16.47 3.99 -13.24
CA GLU A 40 17.52 4.46 -14.14
C GLU A 40 18.71 5.02 -13.36
N VAL A 41 18.48 5.90 -12.40
CA VAL A 41 19.54 6.43 -11.52
C VAL A 41 20.22 5.31 -10.73
N MET A 42 19.45 4.32 -10.23
CA MET A 42 20.02 3.15 -9.56
C MET A 42 20.94 2.35 -10.50
N SER A 43 20.53 2.15 -11.75
CA SER A 43 21.33 1.46 -12.77
C SER A 43 22.62 2.21 -13.09
N GLU A 44 22.53 3.51 -13.35
CA GLU A 44 23.70 4.37 -13.62
C GLU A 44 24.72 4.36 -12.47
N LEU A 45 24.23 4.43 -11.23
CA LEU A 45 25.08 4.44 -10.02
C LEU A 45 25.47 3.02 -9.56
N LYS A 46 25.06 1.98 -10.28
CA LYS A 46 25.28 0.56 -9.92
C LYS A 46 24.77 0.20 -8.52
N LEU A 47 23.62 0.76 -8.14
CA LEU A 47 22.92 0.42 -6.91
C LEU A 47 22.01 -0.79 -7.17
N THR A 48 22.16 -1.84 -6.39
CA THR A 48 21.56 -3.16 -6.71
C THR A 48 20.45 -3.60 -5.77
N LYS A 49 20.04 -2.80 -4.77
CA LYS A 49 19.08 -3.21 -3.75
C LYS A 49 17.95 -2.21 -3.58
N LEU A 50 16.73 -2.71 -3.77
CA LEU A 50 15.51 -1.91 -3.71
C LEU A 50 14.43 -2.60 -2.87
N ILE A 51 13.78 -1.86 -1.98
CA ILE A 51 12.47 -2.21 -1.40
C ILE A 51 11.50 -1.12 -1.86
N TYR A 52 10.35 -1.49 -2.39
CA TYR A 52 9.40 -0.49 -2.89
C TYR A 52 7.95 -0.80 -2.54
N ALA A 53 7.15 0.26 -2.43
CA ALA A 53 5.73 0.16 -2.14
C ALA A 53 4.93 -0.23 -3.39
N SER A 54 4.34 -1.45 -3.37
CA SER A 54 3.20 -1.83 -4.16
C SER A 54 1.91 -1.67 -3.34
N SER A 55 0.83 -2.34 -3.69
CA SER A 55 -0.48 -2.19 -3.04
C SER A 55 -1.34 -3.42 -3.24
N SER A 56 -2.19 -3.76 -2.27
CA SER A 56 -3.26 -4.74 -2.45
C SER A 56 -4.30 -4.34 -3.53
N SER A 57 -4.29 -3.08 -3.98
CA SER A 57 -5.14 -2.62 -5.10
C SER A 57 -4.83 -3.30 -6.42
N VAL A 58 -3.69 -3.98 -6.55
CA VAL A 58 -3.33 -4.81 -7.72
C VAL A 58 -4.28 -5.98 -7.91
N TYR A 59 -4.90 -6.47 -6.85
CA TYR A 59 -5.84 -7.60 -6.91
C TYR A 59 -7.27 -7.20 -7.30
N GLY A 60 -7.63 -5.91 -7.17
CA GLY A 60 -8.99 -5.44 -7.40
C GLY A 60 -10.02 -6.13 -6.51
N ASP A 61 -11.08 -6.65 -7.11
CA ASP A 61 -12.05 -7.53 -6.44
C ASP A 61 -11.54 -8.97 -6.51
N ALA A 62 -10.77 -9.36 -5.50
CA ALA A 62 -10.19 -10.70 -5.43
C ALA A 62 -11.28 -11.78 -5.43
N ILE A 63 -11.09 -12.81 -6.24
CA ILE A 63 -12.04 -13.93 -6.39
C ILE A 63 -11.83 -14.96 -5.29
N THR A 64 -10.58 -15.17 -4.88
CA THR A 64 -10.20 -16.18 -3.87
C THR A 64 -9.67 -15.53 -2.60
N PHE A 65 -10.04 -16.10 -1.46
CA PHE A 65 -9.60 -15.67 -0.14
C PHE A 65 -9.06 -16.86 0.68
N PRO A 66 -7.97 -16.69 1.41
CA PRO A 66 -7.11 -15.50 1.47
C PRO A 66 -6.37 -15.25 0.16
N THR A 67 -6.23 -13.97 -0.21
CA THR A 67 -5.46 -13.55 -1.37
C THR A 67 -3.97 -13.74 -1.10
N ASN A 68 -3.27 -14.43 -1.98
CA ASN A 68 -1.82 -14.62 -1.90
C ASN A 68 -1.09 -13.95 -3.07
N GLU A 69 0.22 -13.93 -3.04
CA GLU A 69 1.06 -13.22 -4.01
C GLU A 69 0.95 -13.77 -5.43
N LYS A 70 0.51 -15.03 -5.59
CA LYS A 70 0.28 -15.70 -6.89
C LYS A 70 -1.15 -15.49 -7.41
N SER A 71 -2.02 -14.86 -6.62
CA SER A 71 -3.39 -14.55 -7.05
C SER A 71 -3.39 -13.65 -8.27
N GLU A 72 -4.39 -13.83 -9.12
CA GLU A 72 -4.56 -13.04 -10.34
C GLU A 72 -4.66 -11.54 -10.04
N LEU A 73 -4.00 -10.75 -10.87
CA LEU A 73 -4.02 -9.28 -10.77
C LEU A 73 -5.14 -8.74 -11.65
N ARG A 74 -6.10 -8.05 -11.04
CA ARG A 74 -7.26 -7.43 -11.70
C ARG A 74 -7.53 -6.04 -11.15
N PRO A 75 -6.58 -5.10 -11.29
CA PRO A 75 -6.76 -3.76 -10.74
C PRO A 75 -8.00 -3.08 -11.34
N LEU A 76 -8.80 -2.42 -10.50
CA LEU A 76 -10.05 -1.76 -10.89
C LEU A 76 -9.89 -0.25 -11.10
N ASN A 77 -8.70 0.26 -11.02
CA ASN A 77 -8.43 1.70 -11.08
C ASN A 77 -6.99 1.98 -11.46
N LEU A 78 -6.76 3.19 -11.98
CA LEU A 78 -5.45 3.60 -12.45
C LEU A 78 -4.35 3.50 -11.37
N TYR A 79 -4.65 3.78 -10.11
CA TYR A 79 -3.67 3.61 -9.03
C TYR A 79 -3.17 2.15 -8.94
N GLY A 80 -4.10 1.18 -8.94
CA GLY A 80 -3.77 -0.25 -8.95
C GLY A 80 -2.96 -0.63 -10.18
N GLU A 81 -3.36 -0.15 -11.36
CA GLU A 81 -2.62 -0.37 -12.62
C GLU A 81 -1.19 0.15 -12.54
N THR A 82 -0.97 1.37 -12.02
CA THR A 82 0.40 1.88 -11.88
C THR A 82 1.26 1.00 -10.99
N LYS A 83 0.67 0.33 -9.99
CA LYS A 83 1.42 -0.59 -9.12
C LYS A 83 1.75 -1.91 -9.81
N VAL A 84 0.83 -2.47 -10.61
CA VAL A 84 1.11 -3.65 -11.46
C VAL A 84 2.24 -3.35 -12.43
N ILE A 85 2.20 -2.19 -13.08
CA ILE A 85 3.26 -1.76 -14.01
C ILE A 85 4.60 -1.62 -13.28
N ASN A 86 4.62 -1.02 -12.08
CA ASN A 86 5.85 -0.89 -11.28
C ASN A 86 6.45 -2.26 -10.92
N GLU A 87 5.62 -3.25 -10.57
CA GLU A 87 6.06 -4.62 -10.31
C GLU A 87 6.74 -5.23 -11.55
N LYS A 88 6.16 -5.03 -12.73
CA LYS A 88 6.74 -5.51 -13.99
C LYS A 88 8.02 -4.79 -14.37
N ILE A 89 8.09 -3.47 -14.18
CA ILE A 89 9.31 -2.71 -14.42
C ILE A 89 10.42 -3.18 -13.48
N ALA A 90 10.13 -3.37 -12.18
CA ALA A 90 11.11 -3.85 -11.22
C ALA A 90 11.65 -5.25 -11.59
N GLU A 91 10.79 -6.15 -12.06
CA GLU A 91 11.18 -7.47 -12.57
C GLU A 91 12.12 -7.37 -13.77
N ILE A 92 11.85 -6.46 -14.71
CA ILE A 92 12.70 -6.20 -15.88
C ILE A 92 14.06 -5.65 -15.45
N TYR A 93 14.09 -4.68 -14.54
CA TYR A 93 15.34 -4.09 -14.06
C TYR A 93 16.18 -5.09 -13.24
N GLN A 94 15.55 -6.05 -12.60
CA GLN A 94 16.27 -7.16 -11.97
C GLN A 94 17.00 -8.01 -13.02
N LYS A 95 16.34 -8.35 -14.14
CA LYS A 95 16.89 -9.22 -15.17
C LYS A 95 18.04 -8.56 -15.95
N TYR A 96 17.88 -7.29 -16.31
CA TYR A 96 18.80 -6.61 -17.23
C TYR A 96 19.83 -5.74 -16.52
N TYR A 97 19.52 -5.21 -15.33
CA TYR A 97 20.39 -4.28 -14.59
C TYR A 97 20.81 -4.79 -13.23
N ASN A 98 20.46 -6.05 -12.89
CA ASN A 98 20.83 -6.68 -11.62
C ASN A 98 20.35 -5.91 -10.38
N ILE A 99 19.19 -5.23 -10.48
CA ILE A 99 18.57 -4.53 -9.35
C ILE A 99 17.64 -5.50 -8.63
N HIS A 100 18.13 -6.12 -7.56
CA HIS A 100 17.35 -7.03 -6.73
C HIS A 100 16.34 -6.26 -5.91
N SER A 101 15.10 -6.75 -5.84
CA SER A 101 14.05 -5.97 -5.20
C SER A 101 12.99 -6.78 -4.47
N PHE A 102 12.45 -6.17 -3.41
CA PHE A 102 11.24 -6.60 -2.73
C PHE A 102 10.11 -5.60 -2.99
N GLY A 103 9.04 -6.04 -3.64
CA GLY A 103 7.81 -5.27 -3.81
C GLY A 103 6.82 -5.59 -2.70
N LEU A 104 6.36 -4.57 -1.97
CA LEU A 104 5.51 -4.72 -0.81
C LEU A 104 4.07 -4.33 -1.16
N ARG A 105 3.17 -5.30 -1.27
CA ARG A 105 1.74 -5.09 -1.49
C ARG A 105 1.06 -4.76 -0.17
N PHE A 106 1.07 -3.48 0.20
CA PHE A 106 0.43 -3.02 1.42
C PHE A 106 -1.09 -3.17 1.35
N PHE A 107 -1.67 -3.75 2.40
CA PHE A 107 -3.10 -3.72 2.66
C PHE A 107 -3.47 -2.41 3.37
N THR A 108 -4.54 -2.38 4.17
CA THR A 108 -4.98 -1.12 4.77
C THR A 108 -4.12 -0.74 5.95
N ALA A 109 -3.05 0.02 5.70
CA ALA A 109 -2.20 0.55 6.76
C ALA A 109 -2.95 1.55 7.66
N TYR A 110 -2.73 1.46 8.98
CA TYR A 110 -3.25 2.42 9.94
C TYR A 110 -2.25 2.67 11.08
N GLY A 111 -2.45 3.73 11.84
CA GLY A 111 -1.60 4.08 12.98
C GLY A 111 -1.36 5.57 13.10
N SER A 112 -0.37 5.96 13.90
CA SER A 112 0.04 7.35 14.09
C SER A 112 0.45 7.98 12.76
N LEU A 113 0.14 9.27 12.58
CA LEU A 113 0.40 10.03 11.36
C LEU A 113 -0.29 9.48 10.10
N GLY A 114 -1.32 8.62 10.29
CA GLY A 114 -2.11 8.08 9.19
C GLY A 114 -2.79 9.19 8.37
N ARG A 115 -2.95 8.96 7.09
CA ARG A 115 -3.59 9.90 6.16
C ARG A 115 -5.01 10.26 6.61
N PRO A 116 -5.39 11.54 6.60
CA PRO A 116 -6.70 12.00 7.09
C PRO A 116 -7.88 11.55 6.21
N ASP A 117 -7.61 11.15 4.96
CA ASP A 117 -8.62 10.63 4.03
C ASP A 117 -8.90 9.14 4.17
N MET A 118 -8.16 8.42 5.03
CA MET A 118 -8.37 7.00 5.28
C MET A 118 -9.55 6.74 6.23
N MET A 119 -10.11 5.54 6.14
CA MET A 119 -11.37 5.16 6.82
C MET A 119 -11.34 5.41 8.32
N ILE A 120 -10.29 5.00 9.02
CA ILE A 120 -10.19 5.16 10.49
C ILE A 120 -10.16 6.64 10.87
N ALA A 121 -9.28 7.44 10.25
CA ALA A 121 -9.15 8.85 10.53
C ALA A 121 -10.45 9.62 10.23
N LYS A 122 -11.08 9.34 9.08
CA LYS A 122 -12.39 9.91 8.74
C LYS A 122 -13.47 9.55 9.73
N SER A 123 -13.53 8.28 10.17
CA SER A 123 -14.54 7.84 11.12
C SER A 123 -14.36 8.52 12.48
N ILE A 124 -13.13 8.59 12.99
CA ILE A 124 -12.82 9.32 14.23
C ILE A 124 -13.27 10.77 14.15
N LYS A 125 -12.91 11.46 13.05
CA LYS A 125 -13.32 12.85 12.83
C LYS A 125 -14.84 13.01 12.83
N LYS A 126 -15.55 12.15 12.10
CA LYS A 126 -17.02 12.20 12.00
C LYS A 126 -17.70 11.88 13.34
N ILE A 127 -17.22 10.89 14.09
CA ILE A 127 -17.75 10.57 15.41
C ILE A 127 -17.61 11.77 16.35
N LYS A 128 -16.42 12.40 16.41
CA LYS A 128 -16.16 13.58 17.23
C LYS A 128 -17.03 14.77 16.87
N LYS A 129 -17.33 14.95 15.58
CA LYS A 129 -18.16 16.05 15.06
C LYS A 129 -19.65 15.73 15.01
N LYS A 130 -20.07 14.53 15.40
CA LYS A 130 -21.44 14.04 15.25
C LYS A 130 -21.95 14.11 13.81
N GLU A 131 -21.07 13.87 12.83
CA GLU A 131 -21.37 13.80 11.41
C GLU A 131 -21.78 12.37 10.99
N ILE A 132 -22.62 12.26 9.95
CA ILE A 132 -23.08 10.96 9.43
C ILE A 132 -21.93 10.17 8.79
N ILE A 133 -21.79 8.90 9.18
CA ILE A 133 -20.90 7.93 8.55
C ILE A 133 -21.73 7.06 7.61
N ASN A 134 -21.51 7.17 6.31
CA ASN A 134 -22.14 6.30 5.32
C ASN A 134 -21.46 4.92 5.34
N LEU A 135 -22.23 3.87 5.62
CA LEU A 135 -21.79 2.49 5.64
C LEU A 135 -22.39 1.75 4.45
N TYR A 136 -21.64 1.63 3.37
CA TYR A 136 -22.05 0.84 2.21
C TYR A 136 -22.24 -0.63 2.61
N ASN A 137 -23.27 -1.28 2.06
CA ASN A 137 -23.63 -2.67 2.34
C ASN A 137 -23.74 -2.93 3.86
N ASN A 138 -24.39 -2.02 4.59
CA ASN A 138 -24.59 -2.10 6.05
C ASN A 138 -23.30 -2.32 6.84
N GLY A 139 -22.14 -1.86 6.33
CA GLY A 139 -20.84 -2.07 6.96
C GLY A 139 -20.38 -3.53 6.99
N LYS A 140 -20.96 -4.41 6.16
CA LYS A 140 -20.60 -5.84 6.09
C LYS A 140 -19.28 -6.08 5.34
N HIS A 141 -18.77 -5.10 4.60
CA HIS A 141 -17.46 -5.21 3.97
C HIS A 141 -16.36 -5.47 4.99
N THR A 142 -15.47 -6.36 4.63
CA THR A 142 -14.28 -6.68 5.43
C THR A 142 -13.05 -5.99 4.84
N ARG A 143 -12.11 -5.64 5.70
CA ARG A 143 -10.78 -5.16 5.33
C ARG A 143 -9.75 -5.78 6.27
N ASP A 144 -8.55 -5.96 5.76
CA ASP A 144 -7.39 -6.20 6.60
C ASP A 144 -6.79 -4.85 6.99
N PHE A 145 -6.62 -4.62 8.28
CA PHE A 145 -6.00 -3.42 8.84
C PHE A 145 -4.67 -3.80 9.48
N THR A 146 -3.59 -3.28 8.92
CA THR A 146 -2.22 -3.57 9.37
C THR A 146 -1.65 -2.35 10.10
N HIS A 147 -1.18 -2.54 11.32
CA HIS A 147 -0.63 -1.43 12.10
C HIS A 147 0.71 -0.97 11.52
N VAL A 148 0.97 0.34 11.53
CA VAL A 148 2.18 0.91 10.93
C VAL A 148 3.48 0.38 11.58
N LEU A 149 3.46 0.06 12.87
CA LEU A 149 4.64 -0.52 13.54
C LEU A 149 4.96 -1.92 13.01
N ASP A 150 3.96 -2.76 12.73
CA ASP A 150 4.16 -4.09 12.13
C ASP A 150 4.75 -3.95 10.71
N ILE A 151 4.28 -2.96 9.97
CA ILE A 151 4.83 -2.64 8.64
C ILE A 151 6.31 -2.25 8.73
N ILE A 152 6.65 -1.38 9.69
CA ILE A 152 8.03 -0.92 9.91
C ILE A 152 8.93 -2.09 10.28
N GLU A 153 8.47 -2.98 11.16
CA GLU A 153 9.21 -4.17 11.57
C GLU A 153 9.48 -5.10 10.36
N ILE A 154 8.47 -5.33 9.53
CA ILE A 154 8.64 -6.14 8.31
C ILE A 154 9.65 -5.50 7.36
N ILE A 155 9.55 -4.19 7.11
CA ILE A 155 10.52 -3.47 6.26
C ILE A 155 11.94 -3.61 6.83
N PHE A 156 12.10 -3.50 8.15
CA PHE A 156 13.39 -3.65 8.81
C PHE A 156 13.96 -5.07 8.66
N ILE A 157 13.14 -6.10 8.83
CA ILE A 157 13.54 -7.50 8.59
C ILE A 157 13.96 -7.69 7.13
N LEU A 158 13.17 -7.22 6.19
CA LEU A 158 13.45 -7.34 4.76
C LEU A 158 14.69 -6.54 4.35
N SER A 159 14.96 -5.40 4.97
CA SER A 159 16.17 -4.61 4.73
C SER A 159 17.47 -5.36 5.09
N LYS A 160 17.41 -6.29 6.03
CA LYS A 160 18.53 -7.19 6.34
C LYS A 160 18.59 -8.36 5.37
N LYS A 161 17.43 -8.96 5.03
CA LYS A 161 17.36 -10.13 4.14
C LYS A 161 17.80 -9.83 2.71
N ILE A 162 17.57 -8.63 2.21
CA ILE A 162 17.92 -8.24 0.83
C ILE A 162 19.43 -8.35 0.55
N ASN A 163 20.26 -8.45 1.58
CA ASN A 163 21.70 -8.57 1.43
C ASN A 163 22.14 -9.86 0.75
N SER A 164 21.49 -10.96 1.10
CA SER A 164 21.73 -12.30 0.55
C SER A 164 20.76 -12.67 -0.57
N PHE A 165 19.75 -11.82 -0.83
CA PHE A 165 18.72 -12.09 -1.82
C PHE A 165 19.17 -11.70 -3.23
N LYS A 166 18.87 -12.55 -4.19
CA LYS A 166 19.06 -12.29 -5.63
C LYS A 166 17.75 -12.58 -6.35
N GLY A 167 17.18 -11.56 -6.97
CA GLY A 167 15.92 -11.70 -7.70
C GLY A 167 14.97 -10.53 -7.50
N HIS A 168 13.74 -10.78 -7.85
CA HIS A 168 12.60 -9.90 -7.60
C HIS A 168 11.51 -10.72 -6.90
N GLU A 169 11.02 -10.27 -5.76
CA GLU A 169 10.00 -10.96 -4.99
C GLU A 169 8.95 -10.00 -4.47
N LEU A 170 7.71 -10.48 -4.40
CA LEU A 170 6.55 -9.71 -3.96
C LEU A 170 6.02 -10.29 -2.65
N PHE A 171 5.63 -9.42 -1.72
CA PHE A 171 5.09 -9.80 -0.42
C PHE A 171 3.79 -9.07 -0.13
N ASN A 172 2.79 -9.78 0.33
CA ASN A 172 1.61 -9.20 0.94
C ASN A 172 1.94 -8.72 2.36
N ILE A 173 1.74 -7.44 2.61
CA ILE A 173 1.95 -6.85 3.93
C ILE A 173 0.58 -6.62 4.57
N CYS A 174 0.16 -7.58 5.37
CA CYS A 174 -1.17 -7.64 5.98
C CYS A 174 -1.12 -8.27 7.38
N SER A 175 -2.15 -8.02 8.19
CA SER A 175 -2.31 -8.62 9.51
C SER A 175 -2.90 -10.04 9.46
N ASN A 176 -3.39 -10.46 8.29
CA ASN A 176 -4.14 -11.68 8.08
C ASN A 176 -5.42 -11.77 8.94
N ASN A 177 -6.01 -10.61 9.27
CA ASN A 177 -7.20 -10.53 10.11
C ASN A 177 -8.32 -9.74 9.40
N LYS A 178 -9.46 -10.40 9.19
CA LYS A 178 -10.62 -9.83 8.51
C LYS A 178 -11.47 -9.01 9.49
N ILE A 179 -11.50 -7.71 9.37
CA ILE A 179 -12.29 -6.81 10.21
C ILE A 179 -13.48 -6.28 9.40
N LYS A 180 -14.71 -6.51 9.90
CA LYS A 180 -15.94 -5.89 9.36
C LYS A 180 -15.95 -4.40 9.72
N LEU A 181 -16.40 -3.54 8.79
CA LEU A 181 -16.44 -2.10 9.02
C LEU A 181 -17.38 -1.71 10.18
N ASN A 182 -18.50 -2.39 10.35
CA ASN A 182 -19.39 -2.15 11.49
C ASN A 182 -18.73 -2.49 12.83
N TYR A 183 -17.91 -3.54 12.90
CA TYR A 183 -17.11 -3.85 14.09
C TYR A 183 -16.06 -2.74 14.37
N LEU A 184 -15.37 -2.27 13.32
CA LEU A 184 -14.43 -1.15 13.43
C LEU A 184 -15.13 0.10 14.03
N ILE A 185 -16.31 0.48 13.52
CA ILE A 185 -17.05 1.65 14.02
C ILE A 185 -17.40 1.47 15.50
N LYS A 186 -17.95 0.30 15.89
CA LYS A 186 -18.24 -0.01 17.29
C LYS A 186 -17.00 0.07 18.20
N SER A 187 -15.85 -0.39 17.72
CA SER A 187 -14.60 -0.30 18.46
C SER A 187 -14.15 1.15 18.64
N LEU A 188 -14.29 2.00 17.61
CA LEU A 188 -14.02 3.42 17.70
C LEU A 188 -14.97 4.15 18.66
N GLU A 189 -16.27 3.82 18.65
CA GLU A 189 -17.25 4.35 19.61
C GLU A 189 -16.85 4.04 21.05
N LYS A 190 -16.45 2.79 21.32
CA LYS A 190 -16.00 2.36 22.63
C LYS A 190 -14.76 3.11 23.10
N LEU A 191 -13.76 3.24 22.23
CA LEU A 191 -12.51 3.94 22.54
C LEU A 191 -12.70 5.45 22.75
N LEU A 192 -13.55 6.06 21.95
CA LEU A 192 -13.84 7.50 22.03
C LEU A 192 -14.88 7.85 23.10
N LYS A 193 -15.58 6.86 23.64
CA LYS A 193 -16.75 7.04 24.54
C LYS A 193 -17.84 7.92 23.92
N LEU A 194 -18.01 7.84 22.60
CA LEU A 194 -18.96 8.61 21.80
C LEU A 194 -19.76 7.66 20.89
N LYS A 195 -20.99 8.04 20.55
CA LYS A 195 -21.81 7.32 19.59
C LYS A 195 -21.65 7.91 18.20
N SER A 196 -21.60 7.05 17.19
CA SER A 196 -21.63 7.44 15.78
C SER A 196 -23.07 7.62 15.29
N ILE A 197 -23.25 8.44 14.26
CA ILE A 197 -24.46 8.51 13.47
C ILE A 197 -24.15 7.80 12.15
N THR A 198 -24.76 6.63 11.94
CA THR A 198 -24.51 5.83 10.72
C THR A 198 -25.74 5.88 9.80
N LYS A 199 -25.46 5.91 8.48
CA LYS A 199 -26.47 5.77 7.43
C LYS A 199 -26.01 4.68 6.47
N ASN A 200 -26.94 3.80 6.11
CA ASN A 200 -26.74 2.75 5.12
C ASN A 200 -27.00 3.26 3.71
#